data_dec5e948842d97f7c49a61087b8adb1f
#
_entry.id   dec5e948842d97f7c49a61087b8adb1f
#
_cell.length_a   1.000
_cell.length_b   1.000
_cell.length_c   1.000
_cell.angle_alpha   90.00
_cell.angle_beta   90.00
_cell.angle_gamma   90.00
#
_symmetry.space_group_name_H-M   'P 1'
#
loop_
_entity.id
_entity.type
_entity.pdbx_description
1 polymer ?
#
loop_
_entity_poly.entity_id
_entity_poly.type
_entity_poly.pdbx_seq_one_letter_code
_entity_poly.pdbx_strand_id
1 'polypeptide(L)'
;VLAALTAEKQRRLTEDRLKYYKPYLKQLEFHAAGAAHRERLLMAGNQLGKTLAGGFEAAMHATGRYPEWWAGKRFERPTIGWACGVTGEVVRDTVQRVLVGRPSQTGTGAIPKDAIAELVSARGIPDLLDSIKVNHVSGGQSVIGLKSYLSGREKFQGETLSWVWLDEEPPMDIYSEALTRTNIGANPVWMTFTPLLGMSEVVRRFLQERSDARHITSMTIDDVQHYSEEEKATIIASYPPHELEARTKGIPALGSGRIFPVPEDALAIEHREFPAHWPKIGGMDFGWDHPFAAVELVWDRDSDVVYVAKTHRLKEATPIIHAAALRSWGKELPWAWPRDGRRETLEGAGVALAQQYRAQGLNMLHQHAQFEDGSVSVEAGLMAMLTRMQMGKLKVFKHLNDWFEEFRLYHRKDGKVVKEGDDLMAATRYGIMMLRFASTRAAYDKFRRPIEYPKVKYV
;
A
#
# COMPACT_ATOMS: atom_id res chain seq x y z
N VAL A 1 23.26 28.40 43.38
CA VAL A 1 23.23 26.93 43.42
C VAL A 1 22.06 26.40 42.53
N LEU A 2 20.80 26.85 42.75
CA LEU A 2 19.63 26.36 41.99
C LEU A 2 19.75 26.57 40.48
N ALA A 3 20.15 27.78 40.04
CA ALA A 3 20.34 28.08 38.62
C ALA A 3 21.43 27.20 37.98
N ALA A 4 22.53 26.93 38.68
CA ALA A 4 23.58 26.04 38.21
C ALA A 4 23.11 24.58 38.12
N LEU A 5 22.34 24.10 39.06
CA LEU A 5 21.73 22.75 39.03
C LEU A 5 20.72 22.62 37.90
N THR A 6 19.91 23.64 37.67
CA THR A 6 18.96 23.66 36.55
C THR A 6 19.68 23.66 35.20
N ALA A 7 20.73 24.48 35.04
CA ALA A 7 21.55 24.51 33.84
C ALA A 7 22.25 23.16 33.58
N GLU A 8 22.80 22.54 34.61
CA GLU A 8 23.43 21.22 34.51
C GLU A 8 22.41 20.13 34.18
N LYS A 9 21.22 20.14 34.76
CA LYS A 9 20.15 19.23 34.41
C LYS A 9 19.75 19.39 32.94
N GLN A 10 19.58 20.64 32.48
CA GLN A 10 19.24 20.92 31.09
C GLN A 10 20.35 20.47 30.14
N ARG A 11 21.62 20.70 30.50
CA ARG A 11 22.76 20.23 29.71
C ARG A 11 22.74 18.70 29.58
N ARG A 12 22.55 17.94 30.66
CA ARG A 12 22.46 16.47 30.63
C ARG A 12 21.31 15.98 29.77
N LEU A 13 20.13 16.59 29.88
CA LEU A 13 18.98 16.27 29.05
C LEU A 13 19.25 16.48 27.56
N THR A 14 20.10 17.45 27.22
CA THR A 14 20.42 17.79 25.82
C THR A 14 21.58 16.95 25.30
N GLU A 15 22.63 16.67 26.12
CA GLU A 15 23.85 15.96 25.71
C GLU A 15 23.74 14.42 25.81
N ASP A 16 22.75 13.89 26.52
CA ASP A 16 22.46 12.44 26.64
C ASP A 16 20.98 12.14 26.41
N ARG A 17 20.48 12.50 25.24
CA ARG A 17 19.07 12.28 24.87
C ARG A 17 18.69 10.80 24.85
N LEU A 18 19.64 9.90 24.56
CA LEU A 18 19.40 8.45 24.52
C LEU A 18 18.85 7.93 25.85
N LYS A 19 19.43 8.37 26.96
CA LYS A 19 18.98 7.98 28.31
C LYS A 19 17.54 8.40 28.63
N TYR A 20 17.07 9.49 28.01
CA TYR A 20 15.76 10.09 28.27
C TYR A 20 14.75 9.82 27.17
N TYR A 21 15.11 9.01 26.17
CA TYR A 21 14.22 8.66 25.09
C TYR A 21 13.03 7.84 25.61
N LYS A 22 11.83 8.35 25.38
CA LYS A 22 10.56 7.72 25.71
C LYS A 22 9.78 7.47 24.44
N PRO A 23 9.82 6.25 23.88
CA PRO A 23 9.08 5.92 22.68
C PRO A 23 7.57 5.85 22.96
N TYR A 24 6.77 6.16 21.93
CA TYR A 24 5.33 5.86 21.92
C TYR A 24 5.09 4.35 21.84
N LEU A 25 3.89 3.89 22.17
CA LEU A 25 3.55 2.46 22.16
C LEU A 25 3.87 1.79 20.81
N LYS A 26 3.55 2.45 19.70
CA LYS A 26 3.86 1.93 18.37
C LYS A 26 5.37 1.90 18.07
N GLN A 27 6.12 2.84 18.57
CA GLN A 27 7.58 2.80 18.46
C GLN A 27 8.18 1.67 19.32
N LEU A 28 7.63 1.40 20.53
CA LEU A 28 8.02 0.23 21.34
C LEU A 28 7.75 -1.08 20.59
N GLU A 29 6.58 -1.23 19.98
CA GLU A 29 6.23 -2.38 19.15
C GLU A 29 7.26 -2.56 18.01
N PHE A 30 7.56 -1.49 17.28
CA PHE A 30 8.55 -1.49 16.20
C PHE A 30 9.94 -1.92 16.68
N HIS A 31 10.43 -1.39 17.79
CA HIS A 31 11.73 -1.74 18.37
C HIS A 31 11.76 -3.20 18.83
N ALA A 32 10.72 -3.66 19.53
CA ALA A 32 10.62 -5.03 20.03
C ALA A 32 10.59 -6.06 18.91
N ALA A 33 9.93 -5.75 17.79
CA ALA A 33 9.90 -6.61 16.60
C ALA A 33 11.30 -6.93 16.05
N GLY A 34 12.31 -6.10 16.35
CA GLY A 34 13.70 -6.34 15.98
C GLY A 34 14.35 -7.57 16.60
N ALA A 35 13.74 -8.18 17.62
CA ALA A 35 14.21 -9.45 18.18
C ALA A 35 13.91 -10.63 17.26
N ALA A 36 12.81 -10.60 16.50
CA ALA A 36 12.32 -11.71 15.70
C ALA A 36 12.36 -11.45 14.19
N HIS A 37 12.27 -10.19 13.76
CA HIS A 37 12.14 -9.84 12.35
C HIS A 37 13.35 -9.05 11.86
N ARG A 38 13.95 -9.56 10.80
CA ARG A 38 15.11 -8.94 10.17
C ARG A 38 14.76 -7.65 9.42
N GLU A 39 13.64 -7.67 8.71
CA GLU A 39 13.18 -6.58 7.85
C GLU A 39 12.00 -5.88 8.55
N ARG A 40 12.14 -4.60 8.87
CA ARG A 40 11.07 -3.87 9.58
C ARG A 40 10.74 -2.56 8.93
N LEU A 41 9.45 -2.22 8.91
CA LEU A 41 8.94 -0.96 8.41
C LEU A 41 8.10 -0.28 9.51
N LEU A 42 8.52 0.92 9.90
CA LEU A 42 7.68 1.85 10.66
C LEU A 42 7.01 2.80 9.65
N MET A 43 5.78 2.49 9.32
CA MET A 43 4.96 3.25 8.40
C MET A 43 4.07 4.20 9.19
N ALA A 44 4.29 5.49 9.05
CA ALA A 44 3.61 6.48 9.88
C ALA A 44 3.32 7.77 9.10
N GLY A 45 2.35 8.52 9.57
CA GLY A 45 2.08 9.88 9.11
C GLY A 45 3.26 10.83 9.31
N ASN A 46 3.10 12.06 8.82
CA ASN A 46 4.13 13.09 8.97
C ASN A 46 4.25 13.55 10.44
N GLN A 47 5.47 13.85 10.85
CA GLN A 47 5.79 14.41 12.18
C GLN A 47 5.35 13.54 13.39
N LEU A 48 5.15 12.24 13.18
CA LEU A 48 4.79 11.29 14.24
C LEU A 48 6.01 10.63 14.89
N GLY A 49 7.23 11.12 14.64
CA GLY A 49 8.45 10.67 15.31
C GLY A 49 9.11 9.43 14.71
N LYS A 50 8.78 9.03 13.48
CA LYS A 50 9.38 7.86 12.82
C LYS A 50 10.90 7.96 12.62
N THR A 51 11.41 9.09 12.11
CA THR A 51 12.85 9.34 11.95
C THR A 51 13.58 9.34 13.29
N LEU A 52 12.92 9.86 14.36
CA LEU A 52 13.45 9.78 15.72
C LEU A 52 13.61 8.33 16.17
N ALA A 53 12.58 7.49 15.99
CA ALA A 53 12.64 6.08 16.35
C ALA A 53 13.79 5.37 15.63
N GLY A 54 13.91 5.55 14.30
CA GLY A 54 15.01 4.96 13.52
C GLY A 54 16.40 5.40 13.98
N GLY A 55 16.59 6.69 14.26
CA GLY A 55 17.85 7.24 14.71
C GLY A 55 18.24 6.85 16.13
N PHE A 56 17.28 6.77 17.06
CA PHE A 56 17.54 6.27 18.42
C PHE A 56 17.94 4.79 18.42
N GLU A 57 17.30 3.95 17.60
CA GLU A 57 17.72 2.57 17.42
C GLU A 57 19.16 2.46 16.87
N ALA A 58 19.49 3.24 15.84
CA ALA A 58 20.86 3.30 15.31
C ALA A 58 21.87 3.74 16.39
N ALA A 59 21.53 4.73 17.21
CA ALA A 59 22.36 5.17 18.33
C ALA A 59 22.53 4.08 19.38
N MET A 60 21.49 3.32 19.73
CA MET A 60 21.57 2.19 20.66
C MET A 60 22.52 1.11 20.13
N HIS A 61 22.39 0.75 18.84
CA HIS A 61 23.24 -0.26 18.22
C HIS A 61 24.70 0.18 18.10
N ALA A 62 24.95 1.47 17.84
CA ALA A 62 26.30 2.00 17.72
C ALA A 62 26.99 2.17 19.09
N THR A 63 26.26 2.55 20.13
CA THR A 63 26.81 2.75 21.48
C THR A 63 26.83 1.49 22.35
N GLY A 64 25.95 0.52 22.06
CA GLY A 64 25.65 -0.60 22.97
C GLY A 64 24.87 -0.19 24.24
N ARG A 65 24.37 1.07 24.30
CA ARG A 65 23.58 1.61 25.43
C ARG A 65 22.11 1.37 25.18
N TYR A 66 21.58 0.27 25.72
CA TYR A 66 20.16 -0.09 25.59
C TYR A 66 19.40 0.25 26.86
N PRO A 67 18.27 0.99 26.78
CA PRO A 67 17.40 1.25 27.94
C PRO A 67 16.80 -0.05 28.51
N GLU A 68 16.31 -0.01 29.76
CA GLU A 68 15.69 -1.17 30.42
C GLU A 68 14.49 -1.73 29.65
N TRP A 69 13.70 -0.85 29.02
CA TRP A 69 12.53 -1.24 28.23
C TRP A 69 12.87 -1.89 26.87
N TRP A 70 14.15 -1.90 26.47
CA TRP A 70 14.54 -2.40 25.15
C TRP A 70 14.39 -3.92 25.04
N ALA A 71 13.49 -4.37 24.15
CA ALA A 71 13.20 -5.79 23.86
C ALA A 71 13.68 -6.26 22.46
N GLY A 72 14.26 -5.35 21.67
CA GLY A 72 14.77 -5.65 20.34
C GLY A 72 16.13 -6.36 20.31
N LYS A 73 16.69 -6.51 19.09
CA LYS A 73 18.05 -7.07 18.92
C LYS A 73 19.09 -6.21 19.65
N ARG A 74 20.09 -6.86 20.27
CA ARG A 74 21.24 -6.18 20.91
C ARG A 74 22.52 -6.56 20.23
N PHE A 75 23.45 -5.61 20.17
CA PHE A 75 24.83 -5.85 19.75
C PHE A 75 25.74 -5.64 20.95
N GLU A 76 26.52 -6.66 21.27
CA GLU A 76 27.44 -6.65 22.41
C GLU A 76 28.86 -6.21 22.00
N ARG A 77 29.08 -5.93 20.73
CA ARG A 77 30.36 -5.52 20.14
C ARG A 77 30.13 -4.32 19.22
N PRO A 78 31.19 -3.53 18.93
CA PRO A 78 31.11 -2.45 17.97
C PRO A 78 30.50 -2.89 16.63
N THR A 79 29.70 -2.01 16.05
CA THR A 79 28.93 -2.27 14.83
C THR A 79 29.40 -1.39 13.68
N ILE A 80 29.21 -1.87 12.45
CA ILE A 80 29.30 -1.07 11.24
C ILE A 80 27.89 -1.01 10.65
N GLY A 81 27.34 0.19 10.52
CA GLY A 81 25.99 0.37 9.98
C GLY A 81 25.89 1.57 9.05
N TRP A 82 24.84 1.58 8.26
CA TRP A 82 24.50 2.72 7.42
C TRP A 82 23.19 3.36 7.87
N ALA A 83 23.17 4.71 7.87
CA ALA A 83 21.99 5.53 8.05
C ALA A 83 21.79 6.35 6.75
N CYS A 84 20.66 6.14 6.09
CA CYS A 84 20.47 6.56 4.71
C CYS A 84 19.24 7.46 4.56
N GLY A 85 19.25 8.30 3.51
CA GLY A 85 18.11 9.16 3.14
C GLY A 85 18.12 9.48 1.65
N VAL A 86 17.17 10.28 1.19
CA VAL A 86 16.91 10.50 -0.24
C VAL A 86 18.08 11.25 -0.92
N THR A 87 18.42 12.44 -0.42
CA THR A 87 19.54 13.28 -0.95
C THR A 87 20.58 13.55 0.14
N GLY A 88 21.76 14.01 -0.24
CA GLY A 88 22.79 14.38 0.74
C GLY A 88 22.32 15.49 1.68
N GLU A 89 21.61 16.51 1.17
CA GLU A 89 21.05 17.59 1.97
C GLU A 89 19.99 17.05 2.96
N VAL A 90 19.10 16.17 2.50
CA VAL A 90 18.10 15.52 3.37
C VAL A 90 18.80 14.68 4.44
N VAL A 91 19.84 13.91 4.09
CA VAL A 91 20.64 13.16 5.08
C VAL A 91 21.23 14.08 6.14
N ARG A 92 21.82 15.23 5.75
CA ARG A 92 22.34 16.23 6.68
C ARG A 92 21.25 16.81 7.59
N ASP A 93 20.12 17.21 7.00
CA ASP A 93 19.07 17.97 7.70
C ASP A 93 18.12 17.11 8.52
N THR A 94 18.05 15.79 8.25
CA THR A 94 17.20 14.84 8.96
C THR A 94 18.00 13.77 9.70
N VAL A 95 18.63 12.84 9.00
CA VAL A 95 19.30 11.66 9.57
C VAL A 95 20.47 12.07 10.47
N GLN A 96 21.41 12.86 9.94
CA GLN A 96 22.56 13.37 10.70
C GLN A 96 22.11 14.20 11.90
N ARG A 97 21.16 15.10 11.69
CA ARG A 97 20.61 15.94 12.76
C ARG A 97 20.00 15.12 13.89
N VAL A 98 19.29 14.03 13.59
CA VAL A 98 18.77 13.13 14.62
C VAL A 98 19.89 12.40 15.33
N LEU A 99 20.93 11.96 14.64
CA LEU A 99 22.04 11.22 15.24
C LEU A 99 22.96 12.08 16.10
N VAL A 100 23.40 13.23 15.60
CA VAL A 100 24.44 14.04 16.29
C VAL A 100 24.01 15.47 16.63
N GLY A 101 22.85 15.93 16.22
CA GLY A 101 22.40 17.30 16.37
C GLY A 101 22.70 18.18 15.16
N ARG A 102 22.41 19.47 15.25
CA ARG A 102 22.74 20.45 14.21
C ARG A 102 24.25 20.68 14.13
N PRO A 103 24.82 21.09 13.00
CA PRO A 103 26.25 21.38 12.89
C PRO A 103 26.77 22.35 13.97
N SER A 104 25.99 23.38 14.31
CA SER A 104 26.31 24.35 15.36
C SER A 104 26.09 23.80 16.80
N GLN A 105 25.48 22.63 16.96
CA GLN A 105 25.09 22.04 18.24
C GLN A 105 25.37 20.54 18.27
N THR A 106 26.55 20.14 17.81
CA THR A 106 26.97 18.74 17.80
C THR A 106 26.99 18.13 19.19
N GLY A 107 26.51 16.88 19.30
CA GLY A 107 26.37 16.19 20.58
C GLY A 107 25.01 16.40 21.26
N THR A 108 24.03 16.97 20.51
CA THR A 108 22.64 17.13 20.97
C THR A 108 21.67 16.20 20.27
N GLY A 109 22.17 15.18 19.56
CA GLY A 109 21.38 14.17 18.89
C GLY A 109 21.06 12.95 19.75
N ALA A 110 20.72 11.83 19.09
CA ALA A 110 20.46 10.55 19.71
C ALA A 110 21.73 9.89 20.25
N ILE A 111 22.87 10.11 19.60
CA ILE A 111 24.17 9.63 20.10
C ILE A 111 24.63 10.55 21.22
N PRO A 112 24.80 10.00 22.44
CA PRO A 112 25.32 10.80 23.57
C PRO A 112 26.62 11.46 23.23
N LYS A 113 26.82 12.69 23.67
CA LYS A 113 27.99 13.51 23.36
C LYS A 113 29.33 12.83 23.76
N ASP A 114 29.33 12.15 24.91
CA ASP A 114 30.47 11.42 25.43
C ASP A 114 30.82 10.16 24.63
N ALA A 115 29.88 9.66 23.82
CA ALA A 115 30.05 8.50 22.94
C ALA A 115 30.58 8.89 21.55
N ILE A 116 30.49 10.15 21.13
CA ILE A 116 31.02 10.60 19.83
C ILE A 116 32.55 10.60 19.87
N ALA A 117 33.19 9.74 19.06
CA ALA A 117 34.64 9.65 18.99
C ALA A 117 35.20 10.55 17.89
N GLU A 118 34.63 10.52 16.70
CA GLU A 118 35.10 11.30 15.55
C GLU A 118 33.95 11.53 14.56
N LEU A 119 33.97 12.71 13.94
CA LEU A 119 33.05 13.08 12.85
C LEU A 119 33.88 13.32 11.59
N VAL A 120 33.63 12.50 10.56
CA VAL A 120 34.33 12.61 9.28
C VAL A 120 33.46 13.36 8.30
N SER A 121 33.93 14.49 7.79
CA SER A 121 33.16 15.31 6.84
C SER A 121 33.12 14.70 5.44
N ALA A 122 31.97 14.78 4.80
CA ALA A 122 31.81 14.42 3.40
C ALA A 122 32.37 15.48 2.48
N ARG A 123 32.66 15.11 1.25
CA ARG A 123 33.10 16.06 0.20
C ARG A 123 31.90 16.53 -0.61
N GLY A 124 31.86 17.80 -0.96
CA GLY A 124 30.93 18.36 -1.94
C GLY A 124 29.64 18.95 -1.36
N ILE A 125 29.20 18.57 -0.16
CA ILE A 125 28.04 19.16 0.51
C ILE A 125 28.50 19.76 1.84
N PRO A 126 28.31 21.07 2.07
CA PRO A 126 28.70 21.71 3.33
C PRO A 126 27.99 21.04 4.55
N ASP A 127 28.77 20.88 5.61
CA ASP A 127 28.32 20.33 6.90
C ASP A 127 27.75 18.89 6.87
N LEU A 128 27.78 18.21 5.73
CA LEU A 128 27.45 16.79 5.66
C LEU A 128 28.60 15.95 6.17
N LEU A 129 28.29 14.96 6.99
CA LEU A 129 29.26 13.94 7.42
C LEU A 129 29.21 12.73 6.45
N ASP A 130 30.37 12.16 6.21
CA ASP A 130 30.54 10.88 5.54
C ASP A 130 30.31 9.72 6.52
N SER A 131 30.91 9.86 7.73
CA SER A 131 30.75 8.86 8.78
C SER A 131 30.87 9.44 10.18
N ILE A 132 30.31 8.70 11.14
CA ILE A 132 30.35 8.99 12.57
C ILE A 132 30.99 7.80 13.26
N LYS A 133 32.13 8.02 13.98
CA LYS A 133 32.72 7.01 14.85
C LYS A 133 32.18 7.17 16.27
N VAL A 134 31.73 6.06 16.84
CA VAL A 134 31.03 6.05 18.14
C VAL A 134 31.70 5.06 19.07
N ASN A 135 32.08 5.50 20.27
CA ASN A 135 32.60 4.63 21.31
C ASN A 135 31.52 3.66 21.81
N HIS A 136 31.80 2.36 21.70
CA HIS A 136 30.90 1.31 22.16
C HIS A 136 31.19 0.94 23.63
N VAL A 137 30.16 0.61 24.41
CA VAL A 137 30.31 0.28 25.84
C VAL A 137 31.21 -0.93 26.12
N SER A 138 31.36 -1.84 25.17
CA SER A 138 32.25 -3.01 25.28
C SER A 138 33.73 -2.69 24.98
N GLY A 139 34.04 -1.45 24.66
CA GLY A 139 35.34 -1.04 24.12
C GLY A 139 35.38 -1.10 22.58
N GLY A 140 36.28 -0.34 21.98
CA GLY A 140 36.35 -0.17 20.54
C GLY A 140 35.32 0.83 19.99
N GLN A 141 35.29 0.98 18.68
CA GLN A 141 34.47 1.98 17.98
C GLN A 141 33.55 1.36 16.96
N SER A 142 32.29 1.74 16.99
CA SER A 142 31.34 1.54 15.92
C SER A 142 31.46 2.63 14.86
N VAL A 143 31.05 2.32 13.62
CA VAL A 143 31.05 3.27 12.51
C VAL A 143 29.64 3.35 11.91
N ILE A 144 29.12 4.56 11.78
CA ILE A 144 27.86 4.84 11.07
C ILE A 144 28.22 5.59 9.79
N GLY A 145 28.09 4.96 8.63
CA GLY A 145 28.21 5.61 7.33
C GLY A 145 26.91 6.33 6.95
N LEU A 146 27.00 7.59 6.51
CA LEU A 146 25.85 8.34 6.02
C LEU A 146 25.76 8.26 4.50
N LYS A 147 24.62 7.83 3.96
CA LYS A 147 24.45 7.58 2.52
C LYS A 147 23.18 8.17 1.96
N SER A 148 23.23 8.60 0.72
CA SER A 148 22.10 9.14 -0.03
C SER A 148 21.68 8.17 -1.13
N TYR A 149 20.37 7.94 -1.32
CA TYR A 149 19.85 7.10 -2.41
C TYR A 149 20.25 7.64 -3.78
N LEU A 150 20.28 8.97 -3.95
CA LEU A 150 20.71 9.60 -5.20
C LEU A 150 22.19 9.33 -5.56
N SER A 151 23.01 8.86 -4.62
CA SER A 151 24.38 8.43 -4.93
C SER A 151 24.43 7.17 -5.81
N GLY A 152 23.29 6.52 -6.01
CA GLY A 152 23.14 5.31 -6.80
C GLY A 152 23.57 4.03 -6.08
N ARG A 153 23.07 2.90 -6.58
CA ARG A 153 23.30 1.56 -6.02
C ARG A 153 24.79 1.21 -5.83
N GLU A 154 25.66 1.71 -6.71
CA GLU A 154 27.10 1.41 -6.66
C GLU A 154 27.75 1.86 -5.35
N LYS A 155 27.26 2.94 -4.73
CA LYS A 155 27.76 3.43 -3.44
C LYS A 155 27.32 2.58 -2.25
N PHE A 156 26.41 1.64 -2.48
CA PHE A 156 25.91 0.69 -1.49
C PHE A 156 26.59 -0.70 -1.62
N GLN A 157 27.62 -0.83 -2.42
CA GLN A 157 28.36 -2.09 -2.61
C GLN A 157 29.63 -2.16 -1.73
N GLY A 158 30.12 -3.38 -1.53
CA GLY A 158 31.49 -3.66 -1.05
C GLY A 158 31.67 -3.81 0.46
N GLU A 159 30.66 -3.59 1.31
CA GLU A 159 30.81 -3.67 2.76
C GLU A 159 29.86 -4.70 3.39
N THR A 160 30.27 -5.35 4.47
CA THR A 160 29.40 -6.21 5.31
C THR A 160 28.96 -5.41 6.52
N LEU A 161 27.65 -5.35 6.77
CA LEU A 161 27.08 -4.47 7.76
C LEU A 161 26.40 -5.21 8.90
N SER A 162 26.47 -4.63 10.09
CA SER A 162 25.74 -5.05 11.26
C SER A 162 24.28 -4.63 11.22
N TRP A 163 23.97 -3.52 10.53
CA TRP A 163 22.60 -3.01 10.39
C TRP A 163 22.52 -1.93 9.29
N VAL A 164 21.30 -1.70 8.78
CA VAL A 164 21.01 -0.57 7.87
C VAL A 164 19.69 0.09 8.29
N TRP A 165 19.71 1.40 8.42
CA TRP A 165 18.55 2.26 8.58
C TRP A 165 18.32 3.07 7.31
N LEU A 166 17.13 2.96 6.74
CA LEU A 166 16.68 3.69 5.55
C LEU A 166 15.57 4.66 5.97
N ASP A 167 15.89 5.95 6.04
CA ASP A 167 14.92 7.01 6.34
C ASP A 167 14.34 7.56 5.03
N GLU A 168 13.04 7.70 4.99
CA GLU A 168 12.19 7.85 3.80
C GLU A 168 12.26 6.61 2.89
N GLU A 169 11.30 6.52 1.98
CA GLU A 169 11.09 5.34 1.14
C GLU A 169 12.25 5.13 0.16
N PRO A 170 13.00 4.01 0.26
CA PRO A 170 14.11 3.76 -0.64
C PRO A 170 13.64 3.22 -2.01
N PRO A 171 14.40 3.42 -3.09
CA PRO A 171 14.28 2.62 -4.30
C PRO A 171 14.51 1.13 -4.01
N MET A 172 13.82 0.25 -4.76
CA MET A 172 13.88 -1.20 -4.53
C MET A 172 15.27 -1.79 -4.70
N ASP A 173 16.08 -1.27 -5.60
CA ASP A 173 17.45 -1.69 -5.82
C ASP A 173 18.38 -1.35 -4.63
N ILE A 174 18.18 -0.19 -4.00
CA ILE A 174 18.87 0.22 -2.76
C ILE A 174 18.46 -0.68 -1.59
N TYR A 175 17.15 -0.94 -1.45
CA TYR A 175 16.65 -1.85 -0.41
C TYR A 175 17.22 -3.28 -0.57
N SER A 176 17.23 -3.81 -1.79
CA SER A 176 17.79 -5.12 -2.10
C SER A 176 19.30 -5.19 -1.81
N GLU A 177 20.03 -4.10 -2.07
CA GLU A 177 21.46 -4.02 -1.75
C GLU A 177 21.67 -3.99 -0.23
N ALA A 178 20.88 -3.24 0.53
CA ALA A 178 20.93 -3.21 1.99
C ALA A 178 20.73 -4.62 2.60
N LEU A 179 19.78 -5.39 2.08
CA LEU A 179 19.58 -6.79 2.46
C LEU A 179 20.82 -7.64 2.16
N THR A 180 21.44 -7.44 1.00
CA THR A 180 22.64 -8.17 0.60
C THR A 180 23.81 -7.87 1.56
N ARG A 181 24.00 -6.62 1.96
CA ARG A 181 25.07 -6.20 2.87
C ARG A 181 24.91 -6.72 4.31
N THR A 182 23.68 -7.04 4.70
CA THR A 182 23.32 -7.54 6.03
C THR A 182 23.07 -9.06 6.09
N ASN A 183 23.33 -9.80 5.02
CA ASN A 183 23.08 -11.24 4.95
C ASN A 183 23.90 -12.06 5.96
N ILE A 184 25.16 -11.69 6.20
CA ILE A 184 25.98 -12.39 7.18
C ILE A 184 25.43 -12.07 8.58
N GLY A 185 24.95 -13.12 9.28
CA GLY A 185 24.33 -13.00 10.61
C GLY A 185 22.87 -12.57 10.58
N ALA A 186 22.20 -12.55 9.41
CA ALA A 186 20.81 -12.12 9.27
C ALA A 186 20.55 -10.79 10.00
N ASN A 187 21.39 -9.82 9.74
CA ASN A 187 21.41 -8.54 10.44
C ASN A 187 20.24 -7.63 10.02
N PRO A 188 19.75 -6.74 10.90
CA PRO A 188 18.53 -5.99 10.70
C PRO A 188 18.67 -4.91 9.62
N VAL A 189 17.59 -4.77 8.85
CA VAL A 189 17.32 -3.62 7.98
C VAL A 189 15.98 -3.04 8.40
N TRP A 190 15.95 -1.75 8.73
CA TRP A 190 14.70 -1.09 9.07
C TRP A 190 14.48 0.18 8.28
N MET A 191 13.22 0.49 8.05
CA MET A 191 12.77 1.65 7.29
C MET A 191 11.81 2.49 8.11
N THR A 192 11.88 3.80 7.91
CA THR A 192 11.04 4.78 8.60
C THR A 192 10.52 5.79 7.59
N PHE A 193 9.31 5.60 7.05
CA PHE A 193 8.78 6.52 6.05
C PHE A 193 7.26 6.71 6.10
N THR A 194 6.79 7.77 5.44
CA THR A 194 5.38 7.99 5.11
C THR A 194 5.16 7.49 3.69
N PRO A 195 4.19 6.60 3.43
CA PRO A 195 4.02 5.98 2.11
C PRO A 195 3.32 6.93 1.13
N LEU A 196 3.98 8.05 0.79
CA LEU A 196 3.46 9.09 -0.12
C LEU A 196 3.54 8.68 -1.60
N LEU A 197 4.45 7.75 -1.93
CA LEU A 197 4.59 7.23 -3.28
C LEU A 197 3.55 6.15 -3.62
N GLY A 198 2.64 5.89 -2.67
CA GLY A 198 1.59 4.90 -2.83
C GLY A 198 2.07 3.48 -2.66
N MET A 199 1.55 2.58 -3.49
CA MET A 199 1.90 1.17 -3.48
C MET A 199 3.16 0.92 -4.33
N SER A 200 4.26 1.49 -3.88
CA SER A 200 5.56 1.22 -4.47
C SER A 200 5.94 -0.27 -4.34
N GLU A 201 7.00 -0.67 -5.03
CA GLU A 201 7.49 -2.04 -4.97
C GLU A 201 7.91 -2.45 -3.56
N VAL A 202 8.53 -1.54 -2.79
CA VAL A 202 8.90 -1.78 -1.39
C VAL A 202 7.66 -1.91 -0.51
N VAL A 203 6.68 -1.02 -0.65
CA VAL A 203 5.42 -1.08 0.11
C VAL A 203 4.64 -2.35 -0.21
N ARG A 204 4.53 -2.72 -1.49
CA ARG A 204 3.89 -3.99 -1.91
C ARG A 204 4.55 -5.21 -1.28
N ARG A 205 5.88 -5.25 -1.29
CA ARG A 205 6.65 -6.34 -0.69
C ARG A 205 6.33 -6.54 0.78
N PHE A 206 6.11 -5.47 1.53
CA PHE A 206 5.76 -5.54 2.95
C PHE A 206 4.28 -5.88 3.19
N LEU A 207 3.36 -5.33 2.39
CA LEU A 207 1.93 -5.49 2.61
C LEU A 207 1.35 -6.76 1.98
N GLN A 208 1.87 -7.21 0.84
CA GLN A 208 1.27 -8.30 0.06
C GLN A 208 2.03 -9.62 0.17
N GLU A 209 3.35 -9.57 0.32
CA GLU A 209 4.14 -10.79 0.44
C GLU A 209 4.30 -11.19 1.90
N ARG A 210 3.65 -12.27 2.31
CA ARG A 210 3.82 -12.83 3.67
C ARG A 210 5.25 -13.38 3.85
N SER A 211 5.91 -12.99 4.93
CA SER A 211 7.23 -13.49 5.30
C SER A 211 7.45 -13.31 6.79
N ASP A 212 7.91 -14.35 7.47
CA ASP A 212 8.27 -14.28 8.90
C ASP A 212 9.49 -13.38 9.15
N ALA A 213 10.27 -13.07 8.13
CA ALA A 213 11.39 -12.12 8.24
C ALA A 213 10.95 -10.66 8.30
N ARG A 214 9.70 -10.33 7.94
CA ARG A 214 9.21 -8.96 7.79
C ARG A 214 8.16 -8.60 8.84
N HIS A 215 8.26 -7.37 9.33
CA HIS A 215 7.27 -6.79 10.24
C HIS A 215 6.93 -5.36 9.84
N ILE A 216 5.66 -5.02 9.92
CA ILE A 216 5.16 -3.65 9.72
C ILE A 216 4.55 -3.16 11.02
N THR A 217 4.96 -1.99 11.43
CA THR A 217 4.27 -1.21 12.46
C THR A 217 3.67 0.02 11.80
N SER A 218 2.35 0.13 11.82
CA SER A 218 1.64 1.32 11.37
C SER A 218 1.35 2.24 12.55
N MET A 219 1.63 3.55 12.35
CA MET A 219 1.46 4.57 13.37
C MET A 219 0.64 5.73 12.83
N THR A 220 -0.40 6.09 13.54
CA THR A 220 -1.36 7.14 13.20
C THR A 220 -1.15 8.39 14.04
N ILE A 221 -1.83 9.48 13.68
CA ILE A 221 -1.82 10.72 14.47
C ILE A 221 -2.41 10.53 15.88
N ASP A 222 -3.24 9.49 16.07
CA ASP A 222 -3.85 9.19 17.37
C ASP A 222 -2.91 8.44 18.31
N ASP A 223 -1.83 7.85 17.78
CA ASP A 223 -0.82 7.14 18.58
C ASP A 223 0.19 8.08 19.26
N VAL A 224 0.12 9.39 18.98
CA VAL A 224 1.02 10.40 19.57
C VAL A 224 0.31 11.26 20.61
N GLN A 225 1.02 11.55 21.70
CA GLN A 225 0.49 12.28 22.85
C GLN A 225 0.91 13.76 22.90
N HIS A 226 1.71 14.21 21.95
CA HIS A 226 2.25 15.58 21.97
C HIS A 226 1.35 16.60 21.24
N TYR A 227 0.30 16.14 20.54
CA TYR A 227 -0.72 16.99 19.94
C TYR A 227 -2.00 17.00 20.75
N SER A 228 -2.57 18.18 20.98
CA SER A 228 -3.94 18.33 21.44
C SER A 228 -4.94 17.95 20.34
N GLU A 229 -6.19 17.69 20.69
CA GLU A 229 -7.23 17.37 19.72
C GLU A 229 -7.48 18.53 18.70
N GLU A 230 -7.33 19.79 19.15
CA GLU A 230 -7.44 20.97 18.29
C GLU A 230 -6.28 21.04 17.27
N GLU A 231 -5.05 20.75 17.72
CA GLU A 231 -3.89 20.69 16.85
C GLU A 231 -4.02 19.55 15.84
N LYS A 232 -4.47 18.37 16.27
CA LYS A 232 -4.75 17.24 15.35
C LYS A 232 -5.76 17.63 14.28
N ALA A 233 -6.88 18.24 14.67
CA ALA A 233 -7.91 18.69 13.73
C ALA A 233 -7.35 19.70 12.71
N THR A 234 -6.53 20.65 13.17
CA THR A 234 -5.89 21.65 12.34
C THR A 234 -4.89 21.01 11.35
N ILE A 235 -4.08 20.08 11.82
CA ILE A 235 -3.13 19.34 11.00
C ILE A 235 -3.87 18.54 9.92
N ILE A 236 -4.92 17.81 10.30
CA ILE A 236 -5.75 17.01 9.40
C ILE A 236 -6.37 17.88 8.30
N ALA A 237 -6.93 19.04 8.69
CA ALA A 237 -7.55 19.98 7.76
C ALA A 237 -6.55 20.61 6.75
N SER A 238 -5.26 20.65 7.08
CA SER A 238 -4.22 21.21 6.22
C SER A 238 -3.77 20.29 5.10
N TYR A 239 -4.07 19.00 5.17
CA TYR A 239 -3.60 18.01 4.20
C TYR A 239 -4.48 17.93 2.97
N PRO A 240 -3.90 17.79 1.77
CA PRO A 240 -4.68 17.50 0.57
C PRO A 240 -5.48 16.19 0.74
N PRO A 241 -6.75 16.14 0.27
CA PRO A 241 -7.60 14.94 0.45
C PRO A 241 -6.97 13.63 -0.02
N HIS A 242 -6.18 13.66 -1.09
CA HIS A 242 -5.53 12.47 -1.64
C HIS A 242 -4.32 11.97 -0.83
N GLU A 243 -3.76 12.81 0.04
CA GLU A 243 -2.64 12.45 0.92
C GLU A 243 -3.07 12.26 2.38
N LEU A 244 -4.34 12.56 2.70
CA LEU A 244 -4.85 12.60 4.05
C LEU A 244 -4.61 11.29 4.82
N GLU A 245 -4.95 10.16 4.22
CA GLU A 245 -4.79 8.85 4.85
C GLU A 245 -3.32 8.48 5.05
N ALA A 246 -2.45 8.79 4.07
CA ALA A 246 -1.02 8.53 4.22
C ALA A 246 -0.39 9.40 5.31
N ARG A 247 -0.76 10.69 5.34
CA ARG A 247 -0.19 11.65 6.27
C ARG A 247 -0.72 11.52 7.70
N THR A 248 -1.94 11.01 7.87
CA THR A 248 -2.57 10.86 9.19
C THR A 248 -2.47 9.43 9.74
N LYS A 249 -2.69 8.42 8.87
CA LYS A 249 -2.80 7.01 9.27
C LYS A 249 -1.63 6.14 8.80
N GLY A 250 -0.70 6.69 8.00
CA GLY A 250 0.37 5.89 7.39
C GLY A 250 -0.15 4.84 6.41
N ILE A 251 -1.38 5.00 5.90
CA ILE A 251 -1.93 4.13 4.85
C ILE A 251 -1.37 4.61 3.52
N PRO A 252 -0.82 3.73 2.66
CA PRO A 252 -0.26 4.15 1.39
C PRO A 252 -1.26 4.96 0.58
N ALA A 253 -1.03 6.27 0.43
CA ALA A 253 -1.75 7.07 -0.52
C ALA A 253 -1.20 6.72 -1.89
N LEU A 254 -2.07 6.30 -2.78
CA LEU A 254 -1.72 6.34 -4.19
C LEU A 254 -1.60 7.82 -4.56
N GLY A 255 -0.40 8.29 -4.84
CA GLY A 255 -0.06 9.69 -5.08
C GLY A 255 -0.98 10.39 -6.10
N SER A 256 -0.62 11.55 -6.61
CA SER A 256 -1.38 12.35 -7.60
C SER A 256 -1.87 11.61 -8.86
N GLY A 257 -1.56 10.30 -8.96
CA GLY A 257 -2.00 9.38 -10.00
C GLY A 257 -3.17 8.46 -9.65
N ARG A 258 -3.78 8.53 -8.46
CA ARG A 258 -4.94 7.68 -8.13
C ARG A 258 -6.08 7.92 -9.11
N ILE A 259 -6.57 6.84 -9.73
CA ILE A 259 -7.67 6.97 -10.71
C ILE A 259 -8.97 7.31 -10.00
N PHE A 260 -9.22 6.70 -8.84
CA PHE A 260 -10.41 6.94 -8.03
C PHE A 260 -10.06 7.59 -6.68
N PRO A 261 -9.98 8.93 -6.61
CA PRO A 261 -9.69 9.65 -5.37
C PRO A 261 -10.94 9.76 -4.47
N VAL A 262 -11.55 8.63 -4.15
CA VAL A 262 -12.73 8.51 -3.28
C VAL A 262 -12.35 7.68 -2.07
N PRO A 263 -12.75 8.06 -0.84
CA PRO A 263 -12.53 7.26 0.36
C PRO A 263 -13.20 5.89 0.24
N GLU A 264 -12.52 4.83 0.67
CA GLU A 264 -13.05 3.47 0.66
C GLU A 264 -14.33 3.34 1.48
N ASP A 265 -14.38 3.99 2.65
CA ASP A 265 -15.55 3.98 3.54
C ASP A 265 -16.80 4.58 2.88
N ALA A 266 -16.63 5.46 1.88
CA ALA A 266 -17.76 5.99 1.12
C ALA A 266 -18.38 4.96 0.16
N LEU A 267 -17.62 3.92 -0.21
CA LEU A 267 -18.06 2.85 -1.12
C LEU A 267 -18.48 1.60 -0.35
N ALA A 268 -17.81 1.29 0.75
CA ALA A 268 -17.95 0.05 1.49
C ALA A 268 -19.27 -0.01 2.25
N ILE A 269 -20.02 -1.10 2.05
CA ILE A 269 -21.27 -1.37 2.77
C ILE A 269 -21.27 -2.79 3.33
N GLU A 270 -22.06 -3.00 4.39
CA GLU A 270 -22.30 -4.34 4.92
C GLU A 270 -23.10 -5.19 3.91
N HIS A 271 -22.87 -6.50 3.98
CA HIS A 271 -23.62 -7.45 3.15
C HIS A 271 -25.12 -7.34 3.44
N ARG A 272 -25.92 -7.29 2.38
CA ARG A 272 -27.38 -7.32 2.45
C ARG A 272 -27.97 -8.12 1.29
N GLU A 273 -29.17 -8.63 1.46
CA GLU A 273 -29.92 -9.23 0.37
C GLU A 273 -30.55 -8.15 -0.51
N PHE A 274 -30.58 -8.41 -1.80
CA PHE A 274 -31.21 -7.51 -2.78
C PHE A 274 -32.57 -8.02 -3.21
N PRO A 275 -33.53 -7.12 -3.49
CA PRO A 275 -34.81 -7.51 -4.07
C PRO A 275 -34.62 -8.29 -5.38
N ALA A 276 -35.39 -9.35 -5.56
CA ALA A 276 -35.28 -10.25 -6.72
C ALA A 276 -35.56 -9.53 -8.07
N HIS A 277 -36.32 -8.44 -8.05
CA HIS A 277 -36.62 -7.63 -9.22
C HIS A 277 -35.54 -6.64 -9.62
N TRP A 278 -34.50 -6.47 -8.81
CA TRP A 278 -33.40 -5.61 -9.21
C TRP A 278 -32.60 -6.27 -10.33
N PRO A 279 -32.38 -5.55 -11.45
CA PRO A 279 -31.61 -6.08 -12.56
C PRO A 279 -30.16 -6.29 -12.20
N LYS A 280 -29.57 -7.31 -12.83
CA LYS A 280 -28.17 -7.71 -12.63
C LYS A 280 -27.45 -7.82 -13.95
N ILE A 281 -26.15 -7.57 -13.91
CA ILE A 281 -25.23 -7.79 -15.01
C ILE A 281 -23.89 -8.27 -14.47
N GLY A 282 -23.26 -9.20 -15.16
CA GLY A 282 -21.87 -9.56 -14.91
C GLY A 282 -20.92 -8.73 -15.79
N GLY A 283 -19.79 -8.34 -15.26
CA GLY A 283 -18.67 -7.84 -16.02
C GLY A 283 -17.49 -8.81 -15.90
N MET A 284 -16.73 -9.02 -16.96
CA MET A 284 -15.54 -9.87 -16.90
C MET A 284 -14.38 -9.25 -17.68
N ASP A 285 -13.18 -9.55 -17.24
CA ASP A 285 -11.93 -9.29 -17.92
C ASP A 285 -11.17 -10.60 -18.13
N PHE A 286 -10.68 -10.83 -19.35
CA PHE A 286 -10.02 -12.09 -19.69
C PHE A 286 -8.53 -11.99 -19.37
N GLY A 287 -7.98 -13.02 -18.72
CA GLY A 287 -6.57 -13.12 -18.42
C GLY A 287 -6.09 -14.57 -18.41
N TRP A 288 -4.79 -14.75 -18.64
CA TRP A 288 -4.04 -15.99 -18.42
C TRP A 288 -2.79 -15.71 -17.60
N ASP A 289 -1.85 -14.93 -18.16
CA ASP A 289 -0.64 -14.47 -17.45
C ASP A 289 -0.96 -13.44 -16.36
N HIS A 290 -2.01 -12.65 -16.55
CA HIS A 290 -2.69 -11.86 -15.51
C HIS A 290 -4.01 -12.56 -15.13
N PRO A 291 -4.59 -12.28 -13.94
CA PRO A 291 -5.80 -12.95 -13.51
C PRO A 291 -6.98 -12.73 -14.45
N PHE A 292 -7.79 -13.76 -14.67
CA PHE A 292 -9.17 -13.58 -15.09
C PHE A 292 -9.96 -12.96 -13.94
N ALA A 293 -10.79 -11.97 -14.22
CA ALA A 293 -11.64 -11.32 -13.24
C ALA A 293 -13.10 -11.25 -13.68
N ALA A 294 -14.00 -11.38 -12.72
CA ALA A 294 -15.43 -11.20 -12.94
C ALA A 294 -16.10 -10.54 -11.74
N VAL A 295 -17.14 -9.73 -12.00
CA VAL A 295 -17.95 -9.07 -10.98
C VAL A 295 -19.43 -9.29 -11.28
N GLU A 296 -20.27 -9.43 -10.22
CA GLU A 296 -21.72 -9.30 -10.32
C GLU A 296 -22.13 -7.90 -9.87
N LEU A 297 -22.78 -7.16 -10.75
CA LEU A 297 -23.37 -5.85 -10.46
C LEU A 297 -24.87 -5.99 -10.30
N VAL A 298 -25.40 -5.44 -9.22
CA VAL A 298 -26.84 -5.35 -8.94
C VAL A 298 -27.24 -3.89 -9.01
N TRP A 299 -28.28 -3.56 -9.77
CA TRP A 299 -28.67 -2.17 -10.01
C TRP A 299 -30.03 -1.85 -9.39
N ASP A 300 -30.04 -0.96 -8.42
CA ASP A 300 -31.25 -0.30 -7.97
C ASP A 300 -31.59 0.83 -8.97
N ARG A 301 -32.58 0.60 -9.81
CA ARG A 301 -32.99 1.58 -10.82
C ARG A 301 -33.65 2.81 -10.23
N ASP A 302 -34.32 2.67 -9.11
CA ASP A 302 -35.09 3.77 -8.51
C ASP A 302 -34.16 4.84 -7.94
N SER A 303 -33.09 4.41 -7.25
CA SER A 303 -32.06 5.31 -6.71
C SER A 303 -30.87 5.50 -7.65
N ASP A 304 -30.80 4.77 -8.75
CA ASP A 304 -29.67 4.65 -9.68
C ASP A 304 -28.37 4.25 -8.98
N VAL A 305 -28.44 3.37 -7.98
CA VAL A 305 -27.27 2.84 -7.27
C VAL A 305 -26.87 1.47 -7.80
N VAL A 306 -25.60 1.30 -8.14
CA VAL A 306 -25.02 0.03 -8.56
C VAL A 306 -24.21 -0.56 -7.40
N TYR A 307 -24.41 -1.85 -7.13
CA TYR A 307 -23.72 -2.59 -6.08
C TYR A 307 -22.83 -3.66 -6.68
N VAL A 308 -21.55 -3.68 -6.33
CA VAL A 308 -20.68 -4.82 -6.58
C VAL A 308 -20.99 -5.86 -5.50
N ALA A 309 -21.63 -6.93 -5.92
CA ALA A 309 -22.18 -7.94 -5.01
C ALA A 309 -21.31 -9.18 -4.90
N LYS A 310 -20.59 -9.55 -5.96
CA LYS A 310 -19.68 -10.69 -5.99
C LYS A 310 -18.47 -10.38 -6.86
N THR A 311 -17.36 -11.04 -6.53
CA THR A 311 -16.13 -11.03 -7.32
C THR A 311 -15.63 -12.46 -7.51
N HIS A 312 -14.94 -12.70 -8.62
CA HIS A 312 -14.17 -13.90 -8.87
C HIS A 312 -12.87 -13.49 -9.57
N ARG A 313 -11.76 -13.96 -9.05
CA ARG A 313 -10.43 -13.67 -9.61
C ARG A 313 -9.58 -14.93 -9.50
N LEU A 314 -9.05 -15.37 -10.63
CA LEU A 314 -8.20 -16.57 -10.67
C LEU A 314 -7.23 -16.48 -11.84
N LYS A 315 -5.97 -16.86 -11.62
CA LYS A 315 -4.89 -16.89 -12.61
C LYS A 315 -4.71 -18.31 -13.13
N GLU A 316 -4.21 -18.44 -14.35
CA GLU A 316 -3.80 -19.72 -14.96
C GLU A 316 -4.91 -20.79 -14.96
N ALA A 317 -6.15 -20.38 -15.28
CA ALA A 317 -7.28 -21.27 -15.34
C ALA A 317 -8.02 -21.16 -16.69
N THR A 318 -8.60 -22.27 -17.12
CA THR A 318 -9.31 -22.36 -18.41
C THR A 318 -10.73 -21.78 -18.34
N PRO A 319 -11.36 -21.41 -19.48
CA PRO A 319 -12.75 -20.97 -19.51
C PRO A 319 -13.74 -21.92 -18.84
N ILE A 320 -13.46 -23.21 -18.83
CA ILE A 320 -14.30 -24.23 -18.16
C ILE A 320 -14.32 -24.02 -16.65
N ILE A 321 -13.16 -23.78 -16.04
CA ILE A 321 -13.00 -23.57 -14.61
C ILE A 321 -13.70 -22.27 -14.19
N HIS A 322 -13.45 -21.18 -14.92
CA HIS A 322 -14.10 -19.90 -14.65
C HIS A 322 -15.61 -19.99 -14.80
N ALA A 323 -16.10 -20.59 -15.89
CA ALA A 323 -17.54 -20.76 -16.12
C ALA A 323 -18.20 -21.63 -15.05
N ALA A 324 -17.51 -22.65 -14.53
CA ALA A 324 -18.02 -23.48 -13.43
C ALA A 324 -18.26 -22.64 -12.16
N ALA A 325 -17.33 -21.75 -11.81
CA ALA A 325 -17.50 -20.83 -10.69
C ALA A 325 -18.64 -19.82 -10.91
N LEU A 326 -18.72 -19.23 -12.11
CA LEU A 326 -19.67 -18.16 -12.43
C LEU A 326 -21.10 -18.65 -12.65
N ARG A 327 -21.32 -19.90 -13.05
CA ARG A 327 -22.68 -20.48 -13.24
C ARG A 327 -23.55 -20.40 -11.98
N SER A 328 -22.94 -20.47 -10.80
CA SER A 328 -23.64 -20.32 -9.52
C SER A 328 -24.26 -18.93 -9.31
N TRP A 329 -23.81 -17.89 -10.06
CA TRP A 329 -24.33 -16.53 -9.93
C TRP A 329 -25.68 -16.34 -10.65
N GLY A 330 -25.98 -17.20 -11.59
CA GLY A 330 -27.26 -17.23 -12.30
C GLY A 330 -27.09 -17.55 -13.77
N LYS A 331 -27.87 -18.52 -14.28
CA LYS A 331 -27.82 -18.95 -15.68
C LYS A 331 -28.19 -17.83 -16.66
N GLU A 332 -29.12 -16.96 -16.24
CA GLU A 332 -29.61 -15.85 -17.09
C GLU A 332 -28.84 -14.55 -16.92
N LEU A 333 -27.80 -14.52 -16.06
CA LEU A 333 -26.99 -13.32 -15.85
C LEU A 333 -26.32 -12.92 -17.16
N PRO A 334 -26.61 -11.73 -17.72
CA PRO A 334 -25.92 -11.26 -18.92
C PRO A 334 -24.49 -10.85 -18.56
N TRP A 335 -23.53 -11.21 -19.42
CA TRP A 335 -22.10 -10.96 -19.20
C TRP A 335 -21.56 -9.95 -20.18
N ALA A 336 -21.08 -8.83 -19.68
CA ALA A 336 -20.28 -7.84 -20.41
C ALA A 336 -18.82 -8.31 -20.47
N TRP A 337 -18.19 -8.20 -21.62
CA TRP A 337 -16.86 -8.72 -21.88
C TRP A 337 -16.02 -7.76 -22.75
N PRO A 338 -14.69 -7.75 -22.65
CA PRO A 338 -13.82 -6.82 -23.36
C PRO A 338 -13.68 -7.15 -24.86
N ARG A 339 -13.19 -6.17 -25.63
CA ARG A 339 -13.02 -6.30 -27.10
C ARG A 339 -12.11 -7.45 -27.50
N ASP A 340 -11.13 -7.80 -26.69
CA ASP A 340 -10.19 -8.90 -26.96
C ASP A 340 -10.82 -10.29 -26.85
N GLY A 341 -12.02 -10.41 -26.27
CA GLY A 341 -12.83 -11.62 -26.36
C GLY A 341 -13.21 -12.06 -27.79
N ARG A 342 -12.92 -11.22 -28.79
CA ARG A 342 -13.00 -11.57 -30.20
C ARG A 342 -11.76 -12.30 -30.73
N ARG A 343 -10.66 -12.32 -29.95
CA ARG A 343 -9.43 -13.00 -30.36
C ARG A 343 -9.64 -14.52 -30.35
N GLU A 344 -9.16 -15.15 -31.39
CA GLU A 344 -9.01 -16.59 -31.45
C GLU A 344 -7.78 -17.00 -30.63
N THR A 345 -7.92 -18.03 -29.81
CA THR A 345 -6.80 -18.56 -29.01
C THR A 345 -6.39 -19.94 -29.53
N LEU A 346 -5.11 -20.26 -29.45
CA LEU A 346 -4.59 -21.59 -29.80
C LEU A 346 -5.22 -22.68 -28.93
N GLU A 347 -5.47 -22.40 -27.65
CA GLU A 347 -6.13 -23.31 -26.72
C GLU A 347 -7.62 -23.55 -27.08
N GLY A 348 -8.26 -22.57 -27.72
CA GLY A 348 -9.63 -22.65 -28.22
C GLY A 348 -9.78 -23.21 -29.61
N ALA A 349 -8.72 -23.76 -30.23
CA ALA A 349 -8.72 -24.30 -31.58
C ALA A 349 -9.29 -23.31 -32.66
N GLY A 350 -8.95 -22.02 -32.51
CA GLY A 350 -9.42 -20.95 -33.38
C GLY A 350 -10.82 -20.41 -33.09
N VAL A 351 -11.42 -20.81 -31.93
CA VAL A 351 -12.69 -20.25 -31.48
C VAL A 351 -12.45 -19.01 -30.63
N ALA A 352 -13.18 -17.94 -30.94
CA ALA A 352 -13.09 -16.69 -30.19
C ALA A 352 -13.39 -16.90 -28.70
N LEU A 353 -12.61 -16.26 -27.82
CA LEU A 353 -12.65 -16.49 -26.37
C LEU A 353 -14.05 -16.29 -25.78
N ALA A 354 -14.78 -15.26 -26.18
CA ALA A 354 -16.16 -15.04 -25.74
C ALA A 354 -17.11 -16.18 -26.15
N GLN A 355 -16.86 -16.85 -27.29
CA GLN A 355 -17.65 -18.00 -27.73
C GLN A 355 -17.35 -19.24 -26.87
N GLN A 356 -16.12 -19.41 -26.41
CA GLN A 356 -15.77 -20.50 -25.50
C GLN A 356 -16.54 -20.40 -24.18
N TYR A 357 -16.64 -19.19 -23.59
CA TYR A 357 -17.48 -18.97 -22.39
C TYR A 357 -18.96 -19.18 -22.67
N ARG A 358 -19.46 -18.77 -23.85
CA ARG A 358 -20.85 -19.03 -24.25
C ARG A 358 -21.14 -20.53 -24.37
N ALA A 359 -20.20 -21.30 -24.94
CA ALA A 359 -20.30 -22.75 -25.03
C ALA A 359 -20.34 -23.44 -23.66
N GLN A 360 -19.76 -22.80 -22.62
CA GLN A 360 -19.84 -23.24 -21.24
C GLN A 360 -21.16 -22.83 -20.54
N GLY A 361 -22.11 -22.25 -21.26
CA GLY A 361 -23.45 -21.90 -20.76
C GLY A 361 -23.54 -20.56 -20.05
N LEU A 362 -22.58 -19.66 -20.22
CA LEU A 362 -22.69 -18.27 -19.78
C LEU A 362 -23.46 -17.43 -20.81
N ASN A 363 -24.38 -16.58 -20.34
CA ASN A 363 -25.16 -15.68 -21.18
C ASN A 363 -24.32 -14.47 -21.60
N MET A 364 -23.36 -14.72 -22.51
CA MET A 364 -22.47 -13.68 -23.04
C MET A 364 -23.26 -12.72 -23.93
N LEU A 365 -23.16 -11.41 -23.66
CA LEU A 365 -23.75 -10.39 -24.53
C LEU A 365 -23.27 -10.55 -25.98
N HIS A 366 -24.14 -10.20 -26.93
CA HIS A 366 -23.85 -10.34 -28.37
C HIS A 366 -22.74 -9.40 -28.85
N GLN A 367 -22.47 -8.34 -28.10
CA GLN A 367 -21.42 -7.37 -28.37
C GLN A 367 -20.50 -7.21 -27.17
N HIS A 368 -19.23 -6.84 -27.43
CA HIS A 368 -18.27 -6.50 -26.39
C HIS A 368 -18.65 -5.18 -25.70
N ALA A 369 -18.05 -4.91 -24.54
CA ALA A 369 -18.30 -3.72 -23.76
C ALA A 369 -18.02 -2.45 -24.56
N GLN A 370 -19.06 -1.61 -24.70
CA GLN A 370 -19.04 -0.33 -25.37
C GLN A 370 -20.19 0.55 -24.86
N PHE A 371 -20.05 1.84 -24.95
CA PHE A 371 -21.13 2.77 -24.68
C PHE A 371 -22.22 2.74 -25.78
N GLU A 372 -23.28 3.49 -25.59
CA GLU A 372 -24.40 3.55 -26.57
C GLU A 372 -23.98 4.12 -27.91
N ASP A 373 -23.02 5.06 -27.91
CA ASP A 373 -22.40 5.64 -29.11
C ASP A 373 -21.37 4.72 -29.79
N GLY A 374 -21.17 3.51 -29.26
CA GLY A 374 -20.19 2.54 -29.75
C GLY A 374 -18.75 2.80 -29.27
N SER A 375 -18.48 3.83 -28.48
CA SER A 375 -17.15 4.11 -27.98
C SER A 375 -16.69 3.08 -26.95
N VAL A 376 -15.40 2.75 -26.98
CA VAL A 376 -14.72 1.78 -26.09
C VAL A 376 -13.66 2.43 -25.21
N SER A 377 -13.72 3.75 -25.04
CA SER A 377 -12.72 4.52 -24.34
C SER A 377 -12.56 4.06 -22.89
N VAL A 378 -11.35 3.71 -22.50
CA VAL A 378 -10.99 3.38 -21.12
C VAL A 378 -11.25 4.58 -20.23
N GLU A 379 -10.85 5.78 -20.67
CA GLU A 379 -11.01 7.02 -19.91
C GLU A 379 -12.47 7.37 -19.66
N ALA A 380 -13.33 7.22 -20.67
CA ALA A 380 -14.76 7.45 -20.50
C ALA A 380 -15.37 6.45 -19.50
N GLY A 381 -14.94 5.19 -19.54
CA GLY A 381 -15.36 4.17 -18.58
C GLY A 381 -14.90 4.45 -17.15
N LEU A 382 -13.66 4.92 -16.97
CA LEU A 382 -13.13 5.33 -15.67
C LEU A 382 -13.86 6.56 -15.13
N MET A 383 -14.17 7.52 -15.99
CA MET A 383 -14.95 8.70 -15.60
C MET A 383 -16.36 8.34 -15.17
N ALA A 384 -17.03 7.41 -15.88
CA ALA A 384 -18.35 6.91 -15.50
C ALA A 384 -18.33 6.24 -14.11
N MET A 385 -17.30 5.43 -13.82
CA MET A 385 -17.11 4.83 -12.50
C MET A 385 -16.87 5.90 -11.43
N LEU A 386 -15.93 6.82 -11.66
CA LEU A 386 -15.58 7.88 -10.72
C LEU A 386 -16.79 8.76 -10.38
N THR A 387 -17.56 9.17 -11.39
CA THR A 387 -18.78 9.96 -11.20
C THR A 387 -19.77 9.23 -10.31
N ARG A 388 -20.03 7.92 -10.54
CA ARG A 388 -20.90 7.11 -9.68
C ARG A 388 -20.36 6.99 -8.26
N MET A 389 -19.07 6.81 -8.08
CA MET A 389 -18.43 6.76 -6.76
C MET A 389 -18.62 8.07 -6.00
N GLN A 390 -18.33 9.21 -6.63
CA GLN A 390 -18.46 10.54 -6.04
C GLN A 390 -19.90 10.90 -5.67
N MET A 391 -20.87 10.46 -6.48
CA MET A 391 -22.31 10.64 -6.22
C MET A 391 -22.88 9.64 -5.21
N GLY A 392 -22.06 8.72 -4.68
CA GLY A 392 -22.53 7.64 -3.81
C GLY A 392 -23.35 6.56 -4.52
N LYS A 393 -23.34 6.53 -5.87
CA LYS A 393 -24.08 5.63 -6.74
C LYS A 393 -23.33 4.36 -7.16
N LEU A 394 -22.17 4.10 -6.57
CA LEU A 394 -21.46 2.84 -6.63
C LEU A 394 -21.12 2.40 -5.21
N LYS A 395 -21.57 1.22 -4.84
CA LYS A 395 -21.33 0.61 -3.52
C LYS A 395 -20.75 -0.78 -3.68
N VAL A 396 -19.97 -1.20 -2.69
CA VAL A 396 -19.24 -2.47 -2.72
C VAL A 396 -19.37 -3.15 -1.38
N PHE A 397 -19.62 -4.46 -1.34
CA PHE A 397 -19.65 -5.18 -0.08
C PHE A 397 -18.27 -5.24 0.59
N LYS A 398 -18.20 -4.93 1.87
CA LYS A 398 -16.95 -4.86 2.65
C LYS A 398 -16.09 -6.13 2.59
N HIS A 399 -16.73 -7.30 2.47
CA HIS A 399 -16.01 -8.58 2.43
C HIS A 399 -15.30 -8.86 1.10
N LEU A 400 -15.51 -8.03 0.05
CA LEU A 400 -14.87 -8.17 -1.24
C LEU A 400 -13.43 -7.57 -1.22
N ASN A 401 -12.58 -8.17 -0.42
CA ASN A 401 -11.22 -7.68 -0.14
C ASN A 401 -10.38 -7.51 -1.41
N ASP A 402 -10.47 -8.46 -2.37
CA ASP A 402 -9.72 -8.42 -3.63
C ASP A 402 -10.10 -7.19 -4.47
N TRP A 403 -11.38 -6.81 -4.47
CA TRP A 403 -11.85 -5.62 -5.17
C TRP A 403 -11.28 -4.33 -4.56
N PHE A 404 -11.29 -4.23 -3.23
CA PHE A 404 -10.72 -3.08 -2.54
C PHE A 404 -9.20 -3.03 -2.65
N GLU A 405 -8.54 -4.18 -2.72
CA GLU A 405 -7.10 -4.24 -2.99
C GLU A 405 -6.77 -3.60 -4.33
N GLU A 406 -7.41 -4.02 -5.42
CA GLU A 406 -7.21 -3.41 -6.73
C GLU A 406 -7.65 -1.94 -6.78
N PHE A 407 -8.77 -1.58 -6.14
CA PHE A 407 -9.22 -0.19 -6.02
C PHE A 407 -8.16 0.72 -5.40
N ARG A 408 -7.45 0.26 -4.36
CA ARG A 408 -6.35 1.00 -3.73
C ARG A 408 -5.15 1.12 -4.65
N LEU A 409 -4.88 0.10 -5.46
CA LEU A 409 -3.71 -0.01 -6.33
C LEU A 409 -3.89 0.71 -7.66
N TYR A 410 -5.13 0.97 -8.09
CA TYR A 410 -5.43 1.48 -9.42
C TYR A 410 -5.00 2.93 -9.60
N HIS A 411 -3.91 3.12 -10.35
CA HIS A 411 -3.24 4.42 -10.48
C HIS A 411 -2.74 4.71 -11.90
N ARG A 412 -2.32 5.97 -12.10
CA ARG A 412 -1.63 6.40 -13.31
C ARG A 412 -0.15 6.58 -13.04
N LYS A 413 0.68 6.20 -13.98
CA LYS A 413 2.11 6.54 -14.02
C LYS A 413 2.37 7.27 -15.34
N ASP A 414 3.01 8.42 -15.28
CA ASP A 414 3.29 9.27 -16.44
C ASP A 414 2.04 9.56 -17.30
N GLY A 415 0.91 9.83 -16.64
CA GLY A 415 -0.38 10.09 -17.26
C GLY A 415 -1.12 8.87 -17.85
N LYS A 416 -0.50 7.69 -17.87
CA LYS A 416 -1.09 6.45 -18.39
C LYS A 416 -1.60 5.56 -17.25
N VAL A 417 -2.73 4.90 -17.47
CA VAL A 417 -3.26 3.89 -16.54
C VAL A 417 -2.29 2.72 -16.46
N VAL A 418 -1.87 2.37 -15.24
CA VAL A 418 -1.06 1.18 -14.99
C VAL A 418 -1.98 -0.04 -15.04
N LYS A 419 -1.64 -0.99 -15.92
CA LYS A 419 -2.40 -2.22 -16.16
C LYS A 419 -1.80 -3.40 -15.40
N GLU A 420 -1.57 -3.23 -14.11
CA GLU A 420 -1.11 -4.28 -13.22
C GLU A 420 -2.05 -4.34 -12.01
N GLY A 421 -2.71 -5.49 -11.82
CA GLY A 421 -3.69 -5.66 -10.74
C GLY A 421 -4.89 -4.73 -10.91
N ASP A 422 -5.42 -4.62 -12.13
CA ASP A 422 -6.60 -3.80 -12.48
C ASP A 422 -7.76 -4.63 -13.04
N ASP A 423 -7.69 -5.94 -12.91
CA ASP A 423 -8.57 -6.90 -13.57
C ASP A 423 -10.03 -6.77 -13.07
N LEU A 424 -10.25 -6.66 -11.75
CA LEU A 424 -11.60 -6.43 -11.16
C LEU A 424 -12.09 -5.00 -11.43
N MET A 425 -11.18 -4.02 -11.51
CA MET A 425 -11.53 -2.65 -11.92
C MET A 425 -11.99 -2.62 -13.37
N ALA A 426 -11.28 -3.34 -14.28
CA ALA A 426 -11.65 -3.48 -15.67
C ALA A 426 -12.99 -4.22 -15.82
N ALA A 427 -13.18 -5.34 -15.13
CA ALA A 427 -14.44 -6.08 -15.10
C ALA A 427 -15.62 -5.21 -14.62
N THR A 428 -15.44 -4.43 -13.54
CA THR A 428 -16.44 -3.49 -13.03
C THR A 428 -16.77 -2.43 -14.07
N ARG A 429 -15.77 -1.87 -14.73
CA ARG A 429 -15.92 -0.88 -15.80
C ARG A 429 -16.74 -1.44 -16.97
N TYR A 430 -16.47 -2.67 -17.43
CA TYR A 430 -17.24 -3.29 -18.50
C TYR A 430 -18.69 -3.51 -18.11
N GLY A 431 -18.95 -3.96 -16.90
CA GLY A 431 -20.32 -4.09 -16.39
C GLY A 431 -21.07 -2.76 -16.35
N ILE A 432 -20.43 -1.67 -15.90
CA ILE A 432 -21.02 -0.33 -15.85
C ILE A 432 -21.29 0.22 -17.25
N MET A 433 -20.35 0.07 -18.20
CA MET A 433 -20.54 0.50 -19.59
C MET A 433 -21.73 -0.20 -20.26
N MET A 434 -22.05 -1.43 -19.84
CA MET A 434 -23.10 -2.25 -20.42
C MET A 434 -24.34 -2.36 -19.51
N LEU A 435 -24.47 -1.50 -18.51
CA LEU A 435 -25.54 -1.55 -17.50
C LEU A 435 -26.95 -1.54 -18.10
N ARG A 436 -27.14 -0.95 -19.28
CA ARG A 436 -28.39 -0.95 -20.05
C ARG A 436 -28.88 -2.37 -20.39
N PHE A 437 -27.99 -3.37 -20.42
CA PHE A 437 -28.35 -4.78 -20.65
C PHE A 437 -28.57 -5.57 -19.36
N ALA A 438 -28.52 -4.90 -18.19
CA ALA A 438 -28.85 -5.56 -16.94
C ALA A 438 -30.29 -6.10 -16.98
N SER A 439 -30.47 -7.37 -16.64
CA SER A 439 -31.75 -8.06 -16.67
C SER A 439 -32.17 -8.47 -15.27
N THR A 440 -33.50 -8.44 -15.06
CA THR A 440 -34.09 -9.07 -13.90
C THR A 440 -34.05 -10.59 -14.10
N ARG A 441 -33.86 -11.34 -13.02
CA ARG A 441 -34.12 -12.77 -13.05
C ARG A 441 -35.59 -12.91 -13.50
N ALA A 442 -35.85 -13.62 -14.60
CA ALA A 442 -37.20 -13.87 -15.01
C ALA A 442 -37.94 -14.45 -13.81
N ALA A 443 -38.97 -13.76 -13.31
CA ALA A 443 -39.87 -14.35 -12.37
C ALA A 443 -40.30 -15.65 -13.04
N TYR A 444 -40.14 -16.77 -12.34
CA TYR A 444 -40.53 -18.08 -12.86
C TYR A 444 -41.99 -17.93 -13.32
N ASP A 445 -42.16 -17.88 -14.64
CA ASP A 445 -43.44 -17.53 -15.23
C ASP A 445 -44.38 -18.70 -15.03
N LYS A 446 -45.04 -18.74 -13.86
CA LYS A 446 -46.16 -19.68 -13.58
C LYS A 446 -47.32 -19.54 -14.58
N PHE A 447 -47.25 -18.51 -15.44
CA PHE A 447 -48.32 -18.17 -16.41
C PHE A 447 -47.93 -18.49 -17.86
N ARG A 448 -46.73 -18.99 -18.17
CA ARG A 448 -46.44 -19.60 -19.47
C ARG A 448 -46.94 -21.03 -19.57
N ARG A 449 -48.19 -21.28 -19.24
CA ARG A 449 -48.92 -22.39 -19.86
C ARG A 449 -49.27 -21.92 -21.25
N PRO A 450 -49.00 -22.74 -22.31
CA PRO A 450 -49.56 -22.46 -23.63
C PRO A 450 -51.04 -22.27 -23.47
N ILE A 451 -51.59 -21.19 -24.04
CA ILE A 451 -53.04 -21.03 -24.10
C ILE A 451 -53.53 -22.17 -24.98
N GLU A 452 -54.10 -23.21 -24.35
CA GLU A 452 -54.79 -24.25 -25.08
C GLU A 452 -56.12 -23.67 -25.59
N TYR A 453 -56.17 -23.37 -26.89
CA TYR A 453 -57.39 -23.01 -27.53
C TYR A 453 -58.28 -24.26 -27.62
N PRO A 454 -59.58 -24.20 -27.23
CA PRO A 454 -60.46 -25.30 -27.37
C PRO A 454 -60.53 -25.68 -28.86
N LYS A 455 -60.33 -26.97 -29.14
CA LYS A 455 -60.54 -27.50 -30.50
C LYS A 455 -62.01 -27.33 -30.89
N VAL A 456 -62.27 -26.30 -31.68
CA VAL A 456 -63.62 -26.15 -32.31
C VAL A 456 -63.79 -27.29 -33.32
N LYS A 457 -64.70 -28.25 -33.05
CA LYS A 457 -65.13 -29.22 -34.02
C LYS A 457 -66.09 -28.49 -34.94
N TYR A 458 -65.67 -28.32 -36.16
CA TYR A 458 -66.63 -27.98 -37.22
C TYR A 458 -67.46 -29.24 -37.53
N VAL A 459 -68.77 -29.11 -37.39
CA VAL A 459 -69.76 -30.11 -37.83
C VAL A 459 -70.04 -29.86 -39.28
#